data_0a88ef9e40def453f9f1fcffe6a07ab2
#
_entry.id   0a88ef9e40def453f9f1fcffe6a07ab2
#
_cell.length_a   1.000
_cell.length_b   1.000
_cell.length_c   1.000
_cell.angle_alpha   90.00
_cell.angle_beta   90.00
_cell.angle_gamma   90.00
#
_symmetry.space_group_name_H-M   'P 1'
#
loop_
_entity.id
_entity.type
_entity.pdbx_description
1 polymer ?
#
loop_
_entity_poly.entity_id
_entity_poly.type
_entity_poly.pdbx_seq_one_letter_code
_entity_poly.pdbx_strand_id
1 'polypeptide(L)'
;MTMFSLRAAAAQIPGASVTGDDSVRFERVSTDSRSAGPGDLFIAIKGDRFDAHDFLPQVAERNVAAVLVARTPENWSVPAIRVADTREALGALARGWRRQFDLPLVAVTGSNGKTTVKEMIASIFAAAVGADARLATAGNFNNDIGLPLTLFRLHAAHRLAVVELGMNHPGETEQLAKLAGPTVAVVNNAQREHQEFMATVEAVALEHASVIHALSPEGTAVFPADDAYASIWRVAATGNRIIDFALNNAERTTEAAVQGTFDDKRLSIDTPQGHLDVTLQVLGNHNAHNALAATSAALAAGVSLDAIQRGLESFGAVKGRLQVKQAALGSLAGATVIDDTYNANPDSMRAAIDVLASRESPRVLVMGDMGEVGDNGPAFHREIGAYAKERGIDALYAMGDASRDACTAYGAGAHHVADVGALVAQLQQAGFGAAATLLVKGSRFMQMERVVDAVTSPQPNAAGSTPAAH
;
A
#
# COMPACT_ATOMS: atom_id res chain seq x y z
N MET A 1 -26.47 1.97 11.74
CA MET A 1 -26.83 3.34 11.31
C MET A 1 -27.29 3.29 9.87
N THR A 2 -28.47 3.81 9.57
CA THR A 2 -29.00 3.79 8.18
C THR A 2 -28.15 4.69 7.28
N MET A 3 -27.72 4.16 6.14
CA MET A 3 -26.95 4.91 5.13
C MET A 3 -27.87 5.75 4.24
N PHE A 4 -28.69 5.07 3.42
CA PHE A 4 -29.60 5.69 2.46
C PHE A 4 -30.94 4.91 2.41
N SER A 5 -32.01 5.56 1.90
CA SER A 5 -33.08 4.83 1.23
C SER A 5 -32.68 4.53 -0.23
N LEU A 6 -33.35 3.55 -0.87
CA LEU A 6 -33.07 3.24 -2.29
C LEU A 6 -33.27 4.45 -3.21
N ARG A 7 -34.33 5.26 -2.94
CA ARG A 7 -34.57 6.52 -3.65
C ARG A 7 -33.39 7.47 -3.54
N ALA A 8 -32.88 7.67 -2.30
CA ALA A 8 -31.74 8.57 -2.06
C ALA A 8 -30.43 8.03 -2.65
N ALA A 9 -30.22 6.72 -2.61
CA ALA A 9 -29.07 6.06 -3.22
C ALA A 9 -29.11 6.17 -4.75
N ALA A 10 -30.23 5.89 -5.39
CA ALA A 10 -30.40 6.01 -6.83
C ALA A 10 -30.18 7.46 -7.32
N ALA A 11 -30.58 8.46 -6.54
CA ALA A 11 -30.32 9.86 -6.86
C ALA A 11 -28.81 10.24 -6.90
N GLN A 12 -27.92 9.44 -6.29
CA GLN A 12 -26.47 9.64 -6.38
C GLN A 12 -25.87 9.05 -7.67
N ILE A 13 -26.62 8.23 -8.41
CA ILE A 13 -26.12 7.44 -9.53
C ILE A 13 -26.78 7.92 -10.83
N PRO A 14 -26.06 8.51 -11.78
CA PRO A 14 -26.63 8.93 -13.06
C PRO A 14 -27.31 7.76 -13.81
N GLY A 15 -28.54 8.00 -14.29
CA GLY A 15 -29.30 7.02 -15.07
C GLY A 15 -29.83 5.81 -14.27
N ALA A 16 -29.72 5.81 -12.95
CA ALA A 16 -30.26 4.74 -12.13
C ALA A 16 -31.80 4.77 -12.08
N SER A 17 -32.43 3.60 -12.01
CA SER A 17 -33.87 3.44 -11.75
C SER A 17 -34.10 2.46 -10.62
N VAL A 18 -35.19 2.63 -9.88
CA VAL A 18 -35.56 1.74 -8.78
C VAL A 18 -36.72 0.87 -9.20
N THR A 19 -36.66 -0.42 -8.85
CA THR A 19 -37.75 -1.37 -8.97
C THR A 19 -38.10 -1.92 -7.59
N GLY A 20 -39.39 -2.06 -7.29
CA GLY A 20 -39.91 -2.41 -5.96
C GLY A 20 -40.06 -1.18 -5.05
N ASP A 21 -40.01 -1.37 -3.75
CA ASP A 21 -40.20 -0.31 -2.74
C ASP A 21 -38.93 0.55 -2.63
N ASP A 22 -39.00 1.79 -3.10
CA ASP A 22 -37.90 2.74 -3.07
C ASP A 22 -37.65 3.40 -1.71
N SER A 23 -38.54 3.18 -0.74
CA SER A 23 -38.40 3.64 0.65
C SER A 23 -37.52 2.72 1.50
N VAL A 24 -37.25 1.50 1.04
CA VAL A 24 -36.37 0.53 1.71
C VAL A 24 -35.01 1.18 2.03
N ARG A 25 -34.55 0.95 3.25
CA ARG A 25 -33.30 1.50 3.78
C ARG A 25 -32.27 0.40 3.96
N PHE A 26 -31.01 0.72 3.74
CA PHE A 26 -29.89 -0.16 4.03
C PHE A 26 -28.88 0.49 4.97
N GLU A 27 -28.10 -0.34 5.65
CA GLU A 27 -27.14 0.05 6.69
C GLU A 27 -25.70 -0.19 6.30
N ARG A 28 -25.49 -1.06 5.30
CA ARG A 28 -24.17 -1.47 4.82
C ARG A 28 -24.23 -1.78 3.32
N VAL A 29 -23.10 -1.63 2.66
CA VAL A 29 -22.87 -2.06 1.27
C VAL A 29 -21.98 -3.32 1.28
N SER A 30 -22.36 -4.33 0.49
CA SER A 30 -21.57 -5.56 0.30
C SER A 30 -21.45 -5.90 -1.18
N THR A 31 -20.26 -6.36 -1.58
CA THR A 31 -19.98 -6.93 -2.91
C THR A 31 -19.67 -8.42 -2.84
N ASP A 32 -19.65 -9.01 -1.64
CA ASP A 32 -19.39 -10.44 -1.42
C ASP A 32 -20.69 -11.19 -1.12
N SER A 33 -21.13 -12.02 -2.07
CA SER A 33 -22.35 -12.82 -1.96
C SER A 33 -22.34 -13.81 -0.79
N ARG A 34 -21.17 -14.17 -0.27
CA ARG A 34 -21.00 -15.11 0.85
C ARG A 34 -21.28 -14.47 2.20
N SER A 35 -21.07 -13.16 2.33
CA SER A 35 -21.21 -12.40 3.58
C SER A 35 -22.35 -11.39 3.57
N ALA A 36 -23.00 -11.15 2.44
CA ALA A 36 -24.18 -10.30 2.35
C ALA A 36 -25.33 -10.86 3.19
N GLY A 37 -26.12 -9.99 3.83
CA GLY A 37 -27.20 -10.40 4.74
C GLY A 37 -28.22 -9.28 5.01
N PRO A 38 -29.08 -9.45 6.04
CA PRO A 38 -30.09 -8.48 6.37
C PRO A 38 -29.52 -7.06 6.58
N GLY A 39 -30.20 -6.05 6.04
CA GLY A 39 -29.77 -4.67 6.10
C GLY A 39 -28.72 -4.26 5.07
N ASP A 40 -28.23 -5.18 4.23
CA ASP A 40 -27.25 -4.85 3.19
C ASP A 40 -27.91 -4.41 1.89
N LEU A 41 -27.25 -3.45 1.20
CA LEU A 41 -27.34 -3.28 -0.24
C LEU A 41 -26.24 -4.14 -0.88
N PHE A 42 -26.65 -5.22 -1.55
CA PHE A 42 -25.69 -6.03 -2.30
C PHE A 42 -25.46 -5.44 -3.69
N ILE A 43 -24.21 -5.20 -4.07
CA ILE A 43 -23.82 -4.68 -5.39
C ILE A 43 -23.21 -5.81 -6.21
N ALA A 44 -23.87 -6.19 -7.32
CA ALA A 44 -23.42 -7.27 -8.20
C ALA A 44 -22.33 -6.76 -9.16
N ILE A 45 -21.08 -6.89 -8.76
CA ILE A 45 -19.92 -6.52 -9.60
C ILE A 45 -19.62 -7.63 -10.62
N LYS A 46 -19.42 -7.25 -11.86
CA LYS A 46 -18.87 -8.11 -12.90
C LYS A 46 -17.35 -7.95 -12.94
N GLY A 47 -16.62 -9.00 -12.64
CA GLY A 47 -15.17 -9.10 -12.79
C GLY A 47 -14.77 -9.93 -13.99
N ASP A 48 -13.46 -10.09 -14.22
CA ASP A 48 -12.91 -10.83 -15.37
C ASP A 48 -13.23 -12.32 -15.33
N ARG A 49 -13.33 -12.91 -14.14
CA ARG A 49 -13.52 -14.36 -13.94
C ARG A 49 -14.92 -14.74 -13.49
N PHE A 50 -15.64 -13.84 -12.82
CA PHE A 50 -16.94 -14.11 -12.21
C PHE A 50 -17.86 -12.89 -12.41
N ASP A 51 -19.16 -13.20 -12.64
CA ASP A 51 -20.22 -12.21 -12.64
C ASP A 51 -21.07 -12.40 -11.37
N ALA A 52 -21.06 -11.41 -10.47
CA ALA A 52 -21.81 -11.52 -9.22
C ALA A 52 -23.35 -11.54 -9.42
N HIS A 53 -23.85 -11.19 -10.60
CA HIS A 53 -25.26 -11.35 -10.95
C HIS A 53 -25.71 -12.83 -10.95
N ASP A 54 -24.80 -13.77 -11.18
CA ASP A 54 -25.12 -15.20 -11.18
C ASP A 54 -25.42 -15.73 -9.77
N PHE A 55 -25.03 -14.99 -8.73
CA PHE A 55 -25.27 -15.32 -7.32
C PHE A 55 -26.50 -14.61 -6.72
N LEU A 56 -27.25 -13.84 -7.51
CA LEU A 56 -28.43 -13.11 -7.02
C LEU A 56 -29.49 -14.01 -6.34
N PRO A 57 -29.81 -15.22 -6.85
CA PRO A 57 -30.73 -16.10 -6.14
C PRO A 57 -30.27 -16.43 -4.71
N GLN A 58 -28.98 -16.75 -4.53
CA GLN A 58 -28.40 -17.05 -3.21
C GLN A 58 -28.40 -15.82 -2.28
N VAL A 59 -28.16 -14.62 -2.85
CA VAL A 59 -28.20 -13.36 -2.12
C VAL A 59 -29.63 -13.03 -1.65
N ALA A 60 -30.64 -13.32 -2.46
CA ALA A 60 -32.04 -13.14 -2.08
C ALA A 60 -32.42 -14.05 -0.87
N GLU A 61 -31.97 -15.30 -0.84
CA GLU A 61 -32.18 -16.22 0.29
C GLU A 61 -31.56 -15.71 1.61
N ARG A 62 -30.57 -14.81 1.54
CA ARG A 62 -29.93 -14.18 2.70
C ARG A 62 -30.67 -12.97 3.24
N ASN A 63 -31.84 -12.65 2.69
CA ASN A 63 -32.69 -11.53 3.12
C ASN A 63 -31.97 -10.16 3.10
N VAL A 64 -31.19 -9.90 2.07
CA VAL A 64 -30.60 -8.55 1.87
C VAL A 64 -31.72 -7.51 1.74
N ALA A 65 -31.45 -6.28 2.16
CA ALA A 65 -32.42 -5.19 2.06
C ALA A 65 -32.76 -4.86 0.60
N ALA A 66 -31.75 -4.84 -0.26
CA ALA A 66 -31.87 -4.53 -1.68
C ALA A 66 -30.64 -4.96 -2.46
N VAL A 67 -30.72 -4.86 -3.79
CA VAL A 67 -29.60 -5.09 -4.70
C VAL A 67 -29.36 -3.90 -5.63
N LEU A 68 -28.10 -3.71 -6.06
CA LEU A 68 -27.70 -2.82 -7.14
C LEU A 68 -27.15 -3.67 -8.27
N VAL A 69 -27.77 -3.60 -9.45
CA VAL A 69 -27.56 -4.58 -10.52
C VAL A 69 -27.68 -3.97 -11.92
N ALA A 70 -27.03 -4.55 -12.91
CA ALA A 70 -27.27 -4.26 -14.32
C ALA A 70 -28.44 -5.08 -14.89
N ARG A 71 -28.65 -6.28 -14.36
CA ARG A 71 -29.73 -7.20 -14.76
C ARG A 71 -30.29 -7.96 -13.53
N THR A 72 -31.57 -8.36 -13.61
CA THR A 72 -32.20 -9.22 -12.61
C THR A 72 -32.67 -10.53 -13.27
N PRO A 73 -32.75 -11.63 -12.51
CA PRO A 73 -33.48 -12.83 -12.96
C PRO A 73 -34.96 -12.53 -13.27
N GLU A 74 -35.61 -13.42 -14.01
CA GLU A 74 -37.07 -13.39 -14.15
C GLU A 74 -37.76 -13.55 -12.78
N ASN A 75 -38.89 -12.89 -12.61
CA ASN A 75 -39.68 -12.90 -11.37
C ASN A 75 -38.92 -12.44 -10.11
N TRP A 76 -37.98 -11.49 -10.29
CA TRP A 76 -37.20 -10.92 -9.19
C TRP A 76 -38.07 -10.09 -8.26
N SER A 77 -38.06 -10.39 -6.94
CA SER A 77 -38.90 -9.76 -5.94
C SER A 77 -38.18 -8.83 -4.97
N VAL A 78 -36.84 -8.95 -4.86
CA VAL A 78 -36.06 -8.08 -3.96
C VAL A 78 -35.99 -6.66 -4.56
N PRO A 79 -36.19 -5.58 -3.78
CA PRO A 79 -36.02 -4.22 -4.27
C PRO A 79 -34.64 -4.02 -4.91
N ALA A 80 -34.61 -3.32 -6.06
CA ALA A 80 -33.37 -3.20 -6.82
C ALA A 80 -33.16 -1.79 -7.37
N ILE A 81 -31.91 -1.32 -7.35
CA ILE A 81 -31.41 -0.20 -8.14
C ILE A 81 -30.80 -0.78 -9.42
N ARG A 82 -31.38 -0.42 -10.56
CA ARG A 82 -30.89 -0.83 -11.88
C ARG A 82 -30.02 0.25 -12.49
N VAL A 83 -28.87 -0.14 -13.01
CA VAL A 83 -27.84 0.74 -13.59
C VAL A 83 -27.25 0.11 -14.86
N ALA A 84 -26.59 0.89 -15.67
CA ALA A 84 -25.87 0.37 -16.85
C ALA A 84 -24.57 -0.36 -16.44
N ASP A 85 -23.81 0.23 -15.51
CA ASP A 85 -22.56 -0.29 -14.98
C ASP A 85 -22.57 -0.26 -13.45
N THR A 86 -22.41 -1.43 -12.82
CA THR A 86 -22.44 -1.57 -11.37
C THR A 86 -21.15 -1.09 -10.69
N ARG A 87 -20.05 -1.05 -11.42
CA ARG A 87 -18.73 -0.60 -10.94
C ARG A 87 -18.69 0.93 -10.88
N GLU A 88 -19.14 1.60 -11.94
CA GLU A 88 -19.33 3.06 -11.94
C GLU A 88 -20.36 3.49 -10.87
N ALA A 89 -21.44 2.75 -10.74
CA ALA A 89 -22.47 3.01 -9.73
C ALA A 89 -21.97 2.85 -8.29
N LEU A 90 -21.11 1.87 -8.02
CA LEU A 90 -20.43 1.68 -6.74
C LEU A 90 -19.62 2.94 -6.38
N GLY A 91 -18.83 3.45 -7.31
CA GLY A 91 -18.05 4.68 -7.14
C GLY A 91 -18.94 5.92 -6.92
N ALA A 92 -19.98 6.10 -7.73
CA ALA A 92 -20.91 7.22 -7.61
C ALA A 92 -21.62 7.23 -6.25
N LEU A 93 -22.09 6.06 -5.79
CA LEU A 93 -22.74 5.90 -4.49
C LEU A 93 -21.77 6.19 -3.33
N ALA A 94 -20.53 5.70 -3.41
CA ALA A 94 -19.50 5.95 -2.40
C ALA A 94 -19.13 7.44 -2.30
N ARG A 95 -19.02 8.12 -3.45
CA ARG A 95 -18.81 9.57 -3.50
C ARG A 95 -20.00 10.33 -2.86
N GLY A 96 -21.23 9.89 -3.13
CA GLY A 96 -22.43 10.46 -2.49
C GLY A 96 -22.43 10.25 -0.97
N TRP A 97 -21.95 9.11 -0.50
CA TRP A 97 -21.78 8.82 0.93
C TRP A 97 -20.68 9.68 1.55
N ARG A 98 -19.49 9.75 0.93
CA ARG A 98 -18.35 10.58 1.40
C ARG A 98 -18.73 12.05 1.62
N ARG A 99 -19.53 12.61 0.74
CA ARG A 99 -19.97 14.02 0.81
C ARG A 99 -20.82 14.37 2.02
N GLN A 100 -21.32 13.38 2.75
CA GLN A 100 -22.10 13.62 3.98
C GLN A 100 -21.22 13.89 5.21
N PHE A 101 -19.89 13.77 5.08
CA PHE A 101 -18.96 13.90 6.19
C PHE A 101 -17.99 15.06 5.93
N ASP A 102 -18.07 16.06 6.81
CA ASP A 102 -17.14 17.20 6.82
C ASP A 102 -15.97 16.89 7.77
N LEU A 103 -15.00 16.12 7.28
CA LEU A 103 -13.79 15.76 8.03
C LEU A 103 -12.58 15.79 7.09
N PRO A 104 -11.37 16.10 7.62
CA PRO A 104 -10.14 15.98 6.85
C PRO A 104 -9.95 14.56 6.33
N LEU A 105 -9.76 14.44 5.01
CA LEU A 105 -9.45 13.20 4.33
C LEU A 105 -8.16 13.38 3.55
N VAL A 106 -7.15 12.59 3.93
CA VAL A 106 -5.85 12.52 3.25
C VAL A 106 -5.91 11.42 2.19
N ALA A 107 -5.61 11.74 0.94
CA ALA A 107 -5.40 10.75 -0.12
C ALA A 107 -3.91 10.62 -0.42
N VAL A 108 -3.40 9.39 -0.37
CA VAL A 108 -1.97 9.10 -0.58
C VAL A 108 -1.78 8.33 -1.88
N THR A 109 -0.95 8.87 -2.77
CA THR A 109 -0.44 8.20 -3.98
C THR A 109 1.09 8.26 -4.05
N GLY A 110 1.69 7.69 -5.07
CA GLY A 110 3.15 7.66 -5.31
C GLY A 110 3.61 6.26 -5.69
N SER A 111 4.78 6.16 -6.28
CA SER A 111 5.30 4.88 -6.78
C SER A 111 5.62 3.90 -5.66
N ASN A 112 6.36 4.34 -4.66
CA ASN A 112 6.78 3.53 -3.52
C ASN A 112 6.37 4.17 -2.20
N GLY A 113 6.18 3.34 -1.15
CA GLY A 113 5.90 3.83 0.20
C GLY A 113 4.44 4.18 0.49
N LYS A 114 3.52 4.17 -0.49
CA LYS A 114 2.08 4.50 -0.30
C LYS A 114 1.47 3.91 0.97
N THR A 115 1.55 2.60 1.13
CA THR A 115 0.99 1.91 2.29
C THR A 115 1.70 2.29 3.58
N THR A 116 3.03 2.43 3.56
CA THR A 116 3.80 2.85 4.74
C THR A 116 3.40 4.24 5.19
N VAL A 117 3.32 5.21 4.27
CA VAL A 117 2.85 6.58 4.56
C VAL A 117 1.42 6.57 5.08
N LYS A 118 0.51 5.83 4.43
CA LYS A 118 -0.88 5.68 4.87
C LYS A 118 -0.97 5.09 6.28
N GLU A 119 -0.19 4.07 6.62
CA GLU A 119 -0.18 3.49 7.96
C GLU A 119 0.48 4.40 9.01
N MET A 120 1.54 5.14 8.65
CA MET A 120 2.11 6.18 9.52
C MET A 120 1.09 7.28 9.82
N ILE A 121 0.38 7.80 8.81
CA ILE A 121 -0.71 8.77 8.99
C ILE A 121 -1.82 8.17 9.86
N ALA A 122 -2.20 6.91 9.64
CA ALA A 122 -3.21 6.22 10.43
C ALA A 122 -2.78 6.08 11.91
N SER A 123 -1.50 5.81 12.17
CA SER A 123 -0.93 5.79 13.53
C SER A 123 -0.98 7.18 14.19
N ILE A 124 -0.59 8.23 13.46
CA ILE A 124 -0.67 9.62 13.92
C ILE A 124 -2.13 10.00 14.23
N PHE A 125 -3.07 9.66 13.35
CA PHE A 125 -4.48 9.95 13.54
C PHE A 125 -5.06 9.20 14.76
N ALA A 126 -4.63 7.95 14.99
CA ALA A 126 -5.00 7.21 16.19
C ALA A 126 -4.47 7.86 17.46
N ALA A 127 -3.24 8.40 17.45
CA ALA A 127 -2.67 9.15 18.56
C ALA A 127 -3.38 10.49 18.82
N ALA A 128 -3.95 11.11 17.75
CA ALA A 128 -4.64 12.40 17.84
C ALA A 128 -6.09 12.27 18.32
N VAL A 129 -6.86 11.33 17.79
CA VAL A 129 -8.31 11.25 18.00
C VAL A 129 -8.82 9.91 18.52
N GLY A 130 -7.92 8.94 18.70
CA GLY A 130 -8.27 7.56 19.06
C GLY A 130 -8.49 6.67 17.82
N ALA A 131 -8.26 5.37 17.98
CA ALA A 131 -8.32 4.41 16.88
C ALA A 131 -9.73 4.31 16.24
N ASP A 132 -10.79 4.43 17.02
CA ASP A 132 -12.18 4.31 16.56
C ASP A 132 -12.69 5.58 15.87
N ALA A 133 -12.05 6.73 16.08
CA ALA A 133 -12.43 8.00 15.46
C ALA A 133 -11.63 8.30 14.17
N ARG A 134 -10.82 7.38 13.69
CA ARG A 134 -10.11 7.46 12.41
C ARG A 134 -10.59 6.42 11.41
N LEU A 135 -10.65 6.78 10.13
CA LEU A 135 -10.77 5.84 9.03
C LEU A 135 -9.41 5.68 8.35
N ALA A 136 -9.05 4.44 7.98
CA ALA A 136 -7.92 4.17 7.11
C ALA A 136 -8.25 3.04 6.12
N THR A 137 -7.65 3.08 4.93
CA THR A 137 -7.69 1.97 3.97
C THR A 137 -7.16 0.70 4.63
N ALA A 138 -7.93 -0.37 4.62
CA ALA A 138 -7.52 -1.68 5.11
C ALA A 138 -6.83 -2.47 3.99
N GLY A 139 -5.70 -3.11 4.30
CA GLY A 139 -4.97 -3.92 3.32
C GLY A 139 -4.64 -3.13 2.05
N ASN A 140 -5.01 -3.68 0.90
CA ASN A 140 -4.81 -3.11 -0.43
C ASN A 140 -6.12 -2.64 -1.09
N PHE A 141 -7.11 -2.20 -0.32
CA PHE A 141 -8.39 -1.67 -0.84
C PHE A 141 -8.21 -0.25 -1.41
N ASN A 142 -7.34 -0.12 -2.40
CA ASN A 142 -6.87 1.13 -2.98
C ASN A 142 -7.26 1.34 -4.46
N ASN A 143 -8.09 0.45 -5.02
CA ASN A 143 -8.59 0.52 -6.38
C ASN A 143 -10.08 0.98 -6.43
N ASP A 144 -10.67 0.99 -7.61
CA ASP A 144 -12.04 1.42 -7.90
C ASP A 144 -13.17 0.58 -7.26
N ILE A 145 -12.83 -0.56 -6.66
CA ILE A 145 -13.73 -1.36 -5.80
C ILE A 145 -13.38 -1.15 -4.32
N GLY A 146 -12.10 -1.23 -3.97
CA GLY A 146 -11.62 -1.18 -2.61
C GLY A 146 -11.79 0.18 -1.94
N LEU A 147 -11.50 1.27 -2.69
CA LEU A 147 -11.69 2.62 -2.19
C LEU A 147 -13.17 2.94 -1.86
N PRO A 148 -14.15 2.66 -2.73
CA PRO A 148 -15.57 2.74 -2.39
C PRO A 148 -15.93 2.00 -1.11
N LEU A 149 -15.51 0.73 -0.98
CA LEU A 149 -15.78 -0.08 0.21
C LEU A 149 -15.14 0.52 1.47
N THR A 150 -13.98 1.16 1.35
CA THR A 150 -13.36 1.91 2.44
C THR A 150 -14.20 3.12 2.83
N LEU A 151 -14.69 3.90 1.86
CA LEU A 151 -15.48 5.10 2.11
C LEU A 151 -16.86 4.78 2.73
N PHE A 152 -17.48 3.65 2.39
CA PHE A 152 -18.73 3.23 3.03
C PHE A 152 -18.57 2.90 4.52
N ARG A 153 -17.37 2.76 5.02
CA ARG A 153 -17.10 2.61 6.46
C ARG A 153 -17.13 3.93 7.22
N LEU A 154 -17.21 5.08 6.53
CA LEU A 154 -17.36 6.38 7.19
C LEU A 154 -18.66 6.43 8.00
N HIS A 155 -18.56 6.98 9.21
CA HIS A 155 -19.70 7.24 10.10
C HIS A 155 -19.43 8.49 10.97
N ALA A 156 -20.45 8.97 11.67
CA ALA A 156 -20.43 10.24 12.39
C ALA A 156 -19.37 10.35 13.53
N ALA A 157 -18.84 9.22 14.01
CA ALA A 157 -17.77 9.25 15.02
C ALA A 157 -16.37 9.46 14.41
N HIS A 158 -16.20 9.27 13.10
CA HIS A 158 -14.92 9.54 12.45
C HIS A 158 -14.63 11.04 12.40
N ARG A 159 -13.40 11.41 12.72
CA ARG A 159 -12.89 12.79 12.74
C ARG A 159 -11.77 13.03 11.75
N LEU A 160 -11.01 11.99 11.40
CA LEU A 160 -9.90 12.02 10.47
C LEU A 160 -9.96 10.77 9.58
N ALA A 161 -9.57 10.91 8.32
CA ALA A 161 -9.51 9.80 7.38
C ALA A 161 -8.24 9.84 6.53
N VAL A 162 -7.69 8.66 6.24
CA VAL A 162 -6.62 8.48 5.26
C VAL A 162 -6.96 7.33 4.32
N VAL A 163 -6.84 7.59 3.01
CA VAL A 163 -7.05 6.58 1.97
C VAL A 163 -5.83 6.47 1.08
N GLU A 164 -5.54 5.26 0.66
CA GLU A 164 -4.50 4.95 -0.31
C GLU A 164 -5.13 4.87 -1.71
N LEU A 165 -4.48 5.49 -2.70
CA LEU A 165 -4.86 5.41 -4.10
C LEU A 165 -3.79 4.62 -4.85
N GLY A 166 -4.18 3.44 -5.37
CA GLY A 166 -3.35 2.63 -6.25
C GLY A 166 -3.68 2.92 -7.71
N MET A 167 -2.70 2.82 -8.58
CA MET A 167 -2.91 2.90 -10.03
C MET A 167 -2.09 1.82 -10.72
N ASN A 168 -2.55 1.37 -11.88
CA ASN A 168 -1.82 0.55 -12.83
C ASN A 168 -1.80 1.22 -14.21
N HIS A 169 -2.85 1.97 -14.56
CA HIS A 169 -3.02 2.57 -15.87
C HIS A 169 -3.24 4.09 -15.77
N PRO A 170 -2.92 4.84 -16.83
CA PRO A 170 -3.17 6.27 -16.89
C PRO A 170 -4.65 6.63 -16.66
N GLY A 171 -4.89 7.67 -15.84
CA GLY A 171 -6.22 8.20 -15.52
C GLY A 171 -6.87 7.57 -14.28
N GLU A 172 -6.36 6.47 -13.76
CA GLU A 172 -6.93 5.81 -12.56
C GLU A 172 -6.78 6.68 -11.30
N THR A 173 -5.64 7.37 -11.14
CA THR A 173 -5.43 8.27 -9.99
C THR A 173 -6.45 9.39 -9.96
N GLU A 174 -6.76 9.99 -11.11
CA GLU A 174 -7.76 11.06 -11.21
C GLU A 174 -9.16 10.58 -10.82
N GLN A 175 -9.54 9.39 -11.31
CA GLN A 175 -10.85 8.80 -11.00
C GLN A 175 -10.99 8.51 -9.50
N LEU A 176 -9.99 7.87 -8.90
CA LEU A 176 -9.97 7.55 -7.48
C LEU A 176 -9.95 8.81 -6.60
N ALA A 177 -9.17 9.82 -6.98
CA ALA A 177 -9.09 11.08 -6.27
C ALA A 177 -10.44 11.83 -6.28
N LYS A 178 -11.11 11.92 -7.44
CA LYS A 178 -12.46 12.52 -7.57
C LYS A 178 -13.49 11.76 -6.74
N LEU A 179 -13.33 10.46 -6.59
CA LEU A 179 -14.19 9.62 -5.76
C LEU A 179 -13.96 9.89 -4.27
N ALA A 180 -12.69 9.95 -3.84
CA ALA A 180 -12.31 10.20 -2.46
C ALA A 180 -12.66 11.61 -1.98
N GLY A 181 -12.61 12.63 -2.85
CA GLY A 181 -12.81 14.04 -2.48
C GLY A 181 -11.89 14.45 -1.34
N PRO A 182 -10.55 14.43 -1.54
CA PRO A 182 -9.60 14.70 -0.47
C PRO A 182 -9.55 16.19 -0.09
N THR A 183 -9.23 16.46 1.16
CA THR A 183 -8.85 17.80 1.65
C THR A 183 -7.33 17.96 1.66
N VAL A 184 -6.60 16.83 1.69
CA VAL A 184 -5.13 16.78 1.61
C VAL A 184 -4.74 15.73 0.58
N ALA A 185 -3.96 16.12 -0.42
CA ALA A 185 -3.42 15.25 -1.46
C ALA A 185 -1.92 15.03 -1.23
N VAL A 186 -1.51 13.78 -1.10
CA VAL A 186 -0.10 13.40 -0.88
C VAL A 186 0.42 12.66 -2.09
N VAL A 187 1.47 13.20 -2.72
CA VAL A 187 2.33 12.48 -3.66
C VAL A 187 3.62 12.12 -2.93
N ASN A 188 3.88 10.82 -2.73
CA ASN A 188 5.05 10.39 -1.98
C ASN A 188 6.35 10.44 -2.79
N ASN A 189 6.31 10.02 -4.03
CA ASN A 189 7.44 10.06 -4.99
C ASN A 189 6.96 9.66 -6.39
N ALA A 190 7.82 9.86 -7.42
CA ALA A 190 7.67 9.26 -8.74
C ALA A 190 8.93 8.48 -9.09
N GLN A 191 8.78 7.17 -9.31
CA GLN A 191 9.84 6.22 -9.57
C GLN A 191 9.41 5.20 -10.62
N ARG A 192 10.28 4.23 -10.96
CA ARG A 192 10.00 3.20 -11.96
C ARG A 192 9.00 2.18 -11.40
N GLU A 193 7.71 2.45 -11.59
CA GLU A 193 6.63 1.51 -11.32
C GLU A 193 5.77 1.34 -12.57
N HIS A 194 5.12 0.20 -12.73
CA HIS A 194 4.19 -0.09 -13.83
C HIS A 194 4.74 0.29 -15.23
N GLN A 195 6.04 0.07 -15.46
CA GLN A 195 6.72 0.50 -16.70
C GLN A 195 6.19 -0.24 -17.94
N GLU A 196 5.41 -1.29 -17.77
CA GLU A 196 4.66 -1.94 -18.83
C GLU A 196 3.54 -1.02 -19.39
N PHE A 197 2.95 -0.18 -18.55
CA PHE A 197 1.81 0.69 -18.89
C PHE A 197 2.19 2.17 -18.90
N MET A 198 3.21 2.55 -18.14
CA MET A 198 3.70 3.93 -17.99
C MET A 198 5.03 4.08 -18.72
N ALA A 199 5.04 4.77 -19.82
CA ALA A 199 6.20 4.85 -20.72
C ALA A 199 7.46 5.46 -20.06
N THR A 200 7.29 6.42 -19.13
CA THR A 200 8.39 7.14 -18.48
C THR A 200 8.05 7.45 -17.02
N VAL A 201 9.06 7.73 -16.19
CA VAL A 201 8.87 8.20 -14.82
C VAL A 201 8.18 9.57 -14.79
N GLU A 202 8.41 10.41 -15.81
CA GLU A 202 7.68 11.69 -15.94
C GLU A 202 6.18 11.46 -16.13
N ALA A 203 5.78 10.47 -16.93
CA ALA A 203 4.36 10.09 -17.08
C ALA A 203 3.77 9.60 -15.74
N VAL A 204 4.54 8.86 -14.95
CA VAL A 204 4.17 8.47 -13.57
C VAL A 204 3.97 9.70 -12.69
N ALA A 205 4.88 10.68 -12.75
CA ALA A 205 4.78 11.91 -11.97
C ALA A 205 3.55 12.75 -12.34
N LEU A 206 3.23 12.83 -13.63
CA LEU A 206 2.02 13.49 -14.14
C LEU A 206 0.73 12.76 -13.70
N GLU A 207 0.73 11.44 -13.73
CA GLU A 207 -0.39 10.64 -13.25
C GLU A 207 -0.64 10.90 -11.75
N HIS A 208 0.42 10.87 -10.93
CA HIS A 208 0.30 11.18 -9.51
C HIS A 208 -0.14 12.63 -9.25
N ALA A 209 0.22 13.60 -10.10
CA ALA A 209 -0.24 14.98 -9.98
C ALA A 209 -1.79 15.09 -10.02
N SER A 210 -2.48 14.13 -10.63
CA SER A 210 -3.94 14.10 -10.73
C SER A 210 -4.64 14.07 -9.36
N VAL A 211 -3.99 13.57 -8.30
CA VAL A 211 -4.55 13.64 -6.94
C VAL A 211 -4.66 15.08 -6.45
N ILE A 212 -3.73 15.95 -6.85
CA ILE A 212 -3.72 17.38 -6.50
C ILE A 212 -4.85 18.12 -7.22
N HIS A 213 -5.11 17.77 -8.48
CA HIS A 213 -6.21 18.38 -9.25
C HIS A 213 -7.61 18.08 -8.68
N ALA A 214 -7.74 17.08 -7.81
CA ALA A 214 -9.00 16.75 -7.14
C ALA A 214 -9.25 17.59 -5.86
N LEU A 215 -8.27 18.40 -5.43
CA LEU A 215 -8.42 19.29 -4.27
C LEU A 215 -9.39 20.44 -4.58
N SER A 216 -10.14 20.86 -3.54
CA SER A 216 -10.78 22.17 -3.54
C SER A 216 -9.73 23.28 -3.42
N PRO A 217 -10.08 24.55 -3.68
CA PRO A 217 -9.16 25.67 -3.49
C PRO A 217 -8.57 25.77 -2.08
N GLU A 218 -9.31 25.33 -1.05
CA GLU A 218 -8.86 25.30 0.34
C GLU A 218 -8.02 24.06 0.68
N GLY A 219 -7.91 23.11 -0.25
CA GLY A 219 -7.16 21.87 -0.06
C GLY A 219 -5.66 22.10 -0.01
N THR A 220 -4.94 21.15 0.61
CA THR A 220 -3.49 21.20 0.76
C THR A 220 -2.81 20.12 -0.05
N ALA A 221 -1.84 20.50 -0.88
CA ALA A 221 -0.96 19.58 -1.59
C ALA A 221 0.30 19.30 -0.75
N VAL A 222 0.69 18.02 -0.69
CA VAL A 222 1.88 17.53 0.01
C VAL A 222 2.70 16.71 -0.97
N PHE A 223 3.98 17.07 -1.15
CA PHE A 223 4.89 16.35 -2.05
C PHE A 223 6.35 16.59 -1.65
N PRO A 224 7.30 15.71 -2.07
CA PRO A 224 8.72 15.91 -1.79
C PRO A 224 9.29 17.04 -2.63
N ALA A 225 9.94 18.02 -1.98
CA ALA A 225 10.65 19.10 -2.64
C ALA A 225 11.99 18.66 -3.25
N ASP A 226 12.54 17.56 -2.75
CA ASP A 226 13.82 16.97 -3.18
C ASP A 226 13.67 15.89 -4.28
N ASP A 227 12.46 15.63 -4.75
CA ASP A 227 12.21 14.75 -5.90
C ASP A 227 12.48 15.48 -7.22
N ALA A 228 12.98 14.74 -8.21
CA ALA A 228 13.27 15.28 -9.54
C ALA A 228 12.03 15.89 -10.25
N TYR A 229 10.85 15.44 -9.89
CA TYR A 229 9.57 15.85 -10.49
C TYR A 229 8.77 16.84 -9.61
N ALA A 230 9.37 17.37 -8.54
CA ALA A 230 8.72 18.33 -7.64
C ALA A 230 8.11 19.55 -8.37
N SER A 231 8.71 19.99 -9.47
CA SER A 231 8.21 21.09 -10.29
C SER A 231 6.83 20.79 -10.92
N ILE A 232 6.58 19.56 -11.34
CA ILE A 232 5.29 19.11 -11.88
C ILE A 232 4.20 19.27 -10.82
N TRP A 233 4.45 18.77 -9.61
CA TRP A 233 3.47 18.83 -8.50
C TRP A 233 3.26 20.25 -7.99
N ARG A 234 4.31 21.08 -8.00
CA ARG A 234 4.20 22.49 -7.65
C ARG A 234 3.33 23.28 -8.62
N VAL A 235 3.43 22.97 -9.92
CA VAL A 235 2.56 23.56 -10.95
C VAL A 235 1.11 23.04 -10.76
N ALA A 236 0.91 21.74 -10.53
CA ALA A 236 -0.41 21.17 -10.28
C ALA A 236 -1.09 21.76 -9.04
N ALA A 237 -0.31 22.17 -8.03
CA ALA A 237 -0.79 22.77 -6.78
C ALA A 237 -1.02 24.29 -6.87
N THR A 238 -0.96 24.88 -8.07
CA THR A 238 -1.20 26.33 -8.23
C THR A 238 -2.59 26.71 -7.74
N GLY A 239 -2.65 27.59 -6.74
CA GLY A 239 -3.89 28.02 -6.09
C GLY A 239 -4.25 27.24 -4.83
N ASN A 240 -3.56 26.15 -4.52
CA ASN A 240 -3.70 25.40 -3.27
C ASN A 240 -2.62 25.77 -2.26
N ARG A 241 -2.88 25.46 -0.99
CA ARG A 241 -1.82 25.47 0.03
C ARG A 241 -0.84 24.33 -0.25
N ILE A 242 0.47 24.60 -0.05
CA ILE A 242 1.52 23.59 -0.19
C ILE A 242 2.20 23.38 1.16
N ILE A 243 2.39 22.12 1.55
CA ILE A 243 3.29 21.69 2.63
C ILE A 243 4.22 20.63 2.04
N ASP A 244 5.27 21.09 1.39
CA ASP A 244 6.30 20.21 0.83
C ASP A 244 7.27 19.73 1.91
N PHE A 245 8.02 18.65 1.61
CA PHE A 245 8.97 18.08 2.55
C PHE A 245 10.26 17.66 1.87
N ALA A 246 11.36 17.61 2.64
CA ALA A 246 12.66 17.14 2.16
C ALA A 246 13.44 16.42 3.26
N LEU A 247 14.15 15.34 2.89
CA LEU A 247 15.11 14.68 3.75
C LEU A 247 16.51 15.20 3.42
N ASN A 248 17.07 15.97 4.31
CA ASN A 248 18.37 16.60 4.17
C ASN A 248 19.49 15.71 4.75
N ASN A 249 20.70 15.86 4.22
CA ASN A 249 21.91 15.23 4.72
C ASN A 249 23.10 16.18 4.55
N ALA A 250 24.32 15.75 4.92
CA ALA A 250 25.52 16.57 4.83
C ALA A 250 25.89 17.01 3.40
N GLU A 251 25.45 16.25 2.39
CA GLU A 251 25.79 16.49 0.98
C GLU A 251 24.71 17.29 0.25
N ARG A 252 23.47 17.19 0.69
CA ARG A 252 22.30 17.79 0.03
C ARG A 252 21.36 18.42 1.05
N THR A 253 21.10 19.70 0.86
CA THR A 253 20.08 20.46 1.58
C THR A 253 19.07 21.02 0.58
N THR A 254 17.79 20.71 0.78
CA THR A 254 16.67 21.22 -0.01
C THR A 254 15.73 21.99 0.91
N GLU A 255 15.41 23.23 0.55
CA GLU A 255 14.42 24.01 1.29
C GLU A 255 13.02 23.44 1.07
N ALA A 256 12.30 23.22 2.16
CA ALA A 256 10.94 22.73 2.18
C ALA A 256 10.22 23.22 3.45
N ALA A 257 8.88 23.19 3.45
CA ALA A 257 8.09 23.53 4.62
C ALA A 257 8.33 22.59 5.81
N VAL A 258 8.58 21.31 5.52
CA VAL A 258 8.97 20.30 6.51
C VAL A 258 10.32 19.72 6.10
N GLN A 259 11.31 19.86 6.97
CA GLN A 259 12.67 19.40 6.70
C GLN A 259 13.10 18.39 7.76
N GLY A 260 13.76 17.33 7.34
CA GLY A 260 14.26 16.31 8.27
C GLY A 260 15.72 15.97 8.06
N THR A 261 16.39 15.58 9.13
CA THR A 261 17.69 14.92 9.08
C THR A 261 17.58 13.59 9.82
N PHE A 262 18.17 12.53 9.27
CA PHE A 262 18.03 11.18 9.78
C PHE A 262 19.39 10.55 10.05
N ASP A 263 19.55 10.01 11.25
CA ASP A 263 20.73 9.27 11.69
C ASP A 263 20.29 7.99 12.40
N ASP A 264 20.60 6.85 11.81
CA ASP A 264 20.23 5.49 12.23
C ASP A 264 18.71 5.31 12.45
N LYS A 265 18.18 5.78 13.56
CA LYS A 265 16.76 5.69 13.93
C LYS A 265 16.17 7.04 14.34
N ARG A 266 17.00 8.02 14.60
CA ARG A 266 16.56 9.33 15.04
C ARG A 266 16.30 10.23 13.84
N LEU A 267 15.05 10.67 13.71
CA LEU A 267 14.58 11.63 12.72
C LEU A 267 14.30 12.96 13.44
N SER A 268 15.11 13.96 13.13
CA SER A 268 14.94 15.34 13.61
C SER A 268 14.15 16.09 12.56
N ILE A 269 13.05 16.74 12.91
CA ILE A 269 12.10 17.35 11.96
C ILE A 269 11.84 18.80 12.33
N ASP A 270 12.12 19.71 11.40
CA ASP A 270 11.72 21.10 11.47
C ASP A 270 10.45 21.34 10.66
N THR A 271 9.46 22.01 11.27
CA THR A 271 8.16 22.28 10.67
C THR A 271 7.75 23.75 10.88
N PRO A 272 6.78 24.28 10.13
CA PRO A 272 6.24 25.63 10.40
C PRO A 272 5.62 25.81 11.78
N GLN A 273 5.31 24.71 12.50
CA GLN A 273 4.72 24.76 13.84
C GLN A 273 5.74 24.54 14.97
N GLY A 274 6.97 24.23 14.63
CA GLY A 274 8.06 23.96 15.57
C GLY A 274 8.87 22.72 15.22
N HIS A 275 9.73 22.34 16.13
CA HIS A 275 10.65 21.19 16.00
C HIS A 275 10.16 19.98 16.77
N LEU A 276 10.46 18.77 16.24
CA LEU A 276 10.26 17.51 16.95
C LEU A 276 11.35 16.48 16.59
N ASP A 277 11.73 15.67 17.58
CA ASP A 277 12.61 14.51 17.41
C ASP A 277 11.79 13.24 17.52
N VAL A 278 12.00 12.30 16.62
CA VAL A 278 11.25 11.02 16.54
C VAL A 278 12.23 9.85 16.48
N THR A 279 12.00 8.81 17.28
CA THR A 279 12.73 7.54 17.16
C THR A 279 11.89 6.56 16.32
N LEU A 280 12.29 6.36 15.06
CA LEU A 280 11.59 5.44 14.16
C LEU A 280 11.90 3.98 14.50
N GLN A 281 10.86 3.12 14.46
CA GLN A 281 11.00 1.68 14.64
C GLN A 281 11.22 0.94 13.30
N VAL A 282 11.36 1.68 12.21
CA VAL A 282 11.53 1.16 10.83
C VAL A 282 12.86 1.58 10.25
N LEU A 283 13.35 0.83 9.26
CA LEU A 283 14.72 0.96 8.72
C LEU A 283 14.76 1.80 7.46
N GLY A 284 15.87 2.50 7.27
CA GLY A 284 16.29 3.11 6.00
C GLY A 284 15.78 4.53 5.76
N ASN A 285 16.56 5.28 4.98
CA ASN A 285 16.28 6.68 4.64
C ASN A 285 14.93 6.88 3.95
N HIS A 286 14.50 5.91 3.13
CA HIS A 286 13.18 5.97 2.49
C HIS A 286 12.02 5.94 3.49
N ASN A 287 12.18 5.29 4.66
CA ASN A 287 11.18 5.34 5.72
C ASN A 287 11.25 6.64 6.54
N ALA A 288 12.41 7.25 6.68
CA ALA A 288 12.51 8.62 7.18
C ALA A 288 11.79 9.61 6.26
N HIS A 289 11.97 9.47 4.94
CA HIS A 289 11.25 10.25 3.93
C HIS A 289 9.73 10.01 3.99
N ASN A 290 9.28 8.76 4.14
CA ASN A 290 7.86 8.43 4.36
C ASN A 290 7.30 9.07 5.64
N ALA A 291 8.11 9.17 6.72
CA ALA A 291 7.71 9.82 7.97
C ALA A 291 7.55 11.34 7.79
N LEU A 292 8.39 11.99 6.97
CA LEU A 292 8.23 13.40 6.62
C LEU A 292 6.95 13.64 5.80
N ALA A 293 6.64 12.77 4.84
CA ALA A 293 5.38 12.80 4.10
C ALA A 293 4.17 12.69 5.05
N ALA A 294 4.23 11.74 6.00
CA ALA A 294 3.18 11.54 6.99
C ALA A 294 3.04 12.73 7.94
N THR A 295 4.17 13.34 8.37
CA THR A 295 4.20 14.55 9.19
C THR A 295 3.53 15.72 8.45
N SER A 296 3.92 15.98 7.20
CA SER A 296 3.37 17.05 6.36
C SER A 296 1.86 16.89 6.15
N ALA A 297 1.41 15.65 5.87
CA ALA A 297 0.00 15.33 5.70
C ALA A 297 -0.80 15.52 7.00
N ALA A 298 -0.25 15.13 8.14
CA ALA A 298 -0.88 15.29 9.44
C ALA A 298 -0.99 16.77 9.85
N LEU A 299 0.04 17.58 9.59
CA LEU A 299 0.02 19.03 9.77
C LEU A 299 -1.07 19.68 8.90
N ALA A 300 -1.17 19.25 7.63
CA ALA A 300 -2.22 19.71 6.71
C ALA A 300 -3.63 19.38 7.23
N ALA A 301 -3.78 18.23 7.90
CA ALA A 301 -5.03 17.80 8.53
C ALA A 301 -5.30 18.45 9.91
N GLY A 302 -4.42 19.35 10.37
CA GLY A 302 -4.58 20.08 11.65
C GLY A 302 -4.19 19.30 12.90
N VAL A 303 -3.36 18.27 12.77
CA VAL A 303 -2.87 17.44 13.89
C VAL A 303 -1.69 18.13 14.60
N SER A 304 -1.66 18.08 15.94
CA SER A 304 -0.60 18.68 16.75
C SER A 304 0.72 17.91 16.65
N LEU A 305 1.85 18.60 16.85
CA LEU A 305 3.20 18.01 16.83
C LEU A 305 3.33 16.85 17.84
N ASP A 306 2.77 17.00 19.03
CA ASP A 306 2.77 15.95 20.05
C ASP A 306 2.07 14.65 19.58
N ALA A 307 0.93 14.75 18.91
CA ALA A 307 0.25 13.59 18.36
C ALA A 307 1.03 12.98 17.17
N ILE A 308 1.69 13.81 16.35
CA ILE A 308 2.56 13.37 15.25
C ILE A 308 3.73 12.57 15.82
N GLN A 309 4.43 13.10 16.81
CA GLN A 309 5.55 12.41 17.46
C GLN A 309 5.12 11.06 18.01
N ARG A 310 4.10 11.02 18.89
CA ARG A 310 3.59 9.75 19.45
C ARG A 310 3.17 8.74 18.38
N GLY A 311 2.49 9.21 17.34
CA GLY A 311 2.03 8.35 16.26
C GLY A 311 3.18 7.73 15.46
N LEU A 312 4.22 8.49 15.16
CA LEU A 312 5.41 7.98 14.45
C LEU A 312 6.24 7.03 15.32
N GLU A 313 6.43 7.33 16.61
CA GLU A 313 7.18 6.49 17.55
C GLU A 313 6.48 5.16 17.85
N SER A 314 5.14 5.14 17.83
CA SER A 314 4.34 3.92 18.00
C SER A 314 4.18 3.10 16.72
N PHE A 315 4.56 3.66 15.55
CA PHE A 315 4.43 2.97 14.27
C PHE A 315 5.43 1.82 14.15
N GLY A 316 4.93 0.61 13.95
CA GLY A 316 5.72 -0.58 13.64
C GLY A 316 5.73 -0.91 12.15
N ALA A 317 6.69 -1.75 11.74
CA ALA A 317 6.80 -2.18 10.35
C ALA A 317 5.54 -2.90 9.87
N VAL A 318 5.07 -2.56 8.67
CA VAL A 318 3.97 -3.24 7.99
C VAL A 318 4.45 -4.62 7.51
N LYS A 319 3.58 -5.62 7.58
CA LYS A 319 3.89 -6.99 7.12
C LYS A 319 4.40 -6.97 5.67
N GLY A 320 5.57 -7.60 5.46
CA GLY A 320 6.21 -7.67 4.14
C GLY A 320 6.81 -6.36 3.64
N ARG A 321 7.06 -5.37 4.53
CA ARG A 321 7.69 -4.08 4.21
C ARG A 321 8.81 -3.78 5.21
N LEU A 322 10.00 -4.32 4.92
CA LEU A 322 11.20 -4.26 5.76
C LEU A 322 10.96 -4.70 7.22
N GLN A 323 10.06 -5.63 7.42
CA GLN A 323 9.78 -6.19 8.74
C GLN A 323 10.95 -7.07 9.21
N VAL A 324 11.51 -6.75 10.37
CA VAL A 324 12.62 -7.53 10.94
C VAL A 324 12.08 -8.72 11.72
N LYS A 325 12.59 -9.91 11.42
CA LYS A 325 12.29 -11.19 12.06
C LYS A 325 13.58 -11.92 12.42
N GLN A 326 13.47 -13.02 13.15
CA GLN A 326 14.61 -13.90 13.47
C GLN A 326 14.42 -15.25 12.78
N ALA A 327 15.46 -15.73 12.14
CA ALA A 327 15.47 -17.09 11.60
C ALA A 327 15.48 -18.12 12.72
N ALA A 328 14.71 -19.20 12.53
CA ALA A 328 14.65 -20.34 13.45
C ALA A 328 15.16 -21.63 12.82
N LEU A 329 15.54 -21.60 11.54
CA LEU A 329 15.85 -22.77 10.75
C LEU A 329 17.34 -23.15 10.80
N GLY A 330 17.68 -24.32 11.36
CA GLY A 330 18.96 -25.00 11.20
C GLY A 330 20.19 -24.10 11.40
N SER A 331 21.10 -24.07 10.42
CA SER A 331 22.34 -23.28 10.44
C SER A 331 22.11 -21.76 10.40
N LEU A 332 20.89 -21.31 10.10
CA LEU A 332 20.51 -19.89 10.06
C LEU A 332 19.90 -19.42 11.38
N ALA A 333 19.67 -20.32 12.37
CA ALA A 333 19.00 -19.97 13.63
C ALA A 333 19.68 -18.77 14.31
N GLY A 334 18.89 -17.74 14.62
CA GLY A 334 19.37 -16.47 15.17
C GLY A 334 19.75 -15.40 14.13
N ALA A 335 19.83 -15.74 12.85
CA ALA A 335 20.08 -14.75 11.80
C ALA A 335 18.92 -13.75 11.68
N THR A 336 19.23 -12.52 11.35
CA THR A 336 18.22 -11.48 11.08
C THR A 336 17.61 -11.70 9.70
N VAL A 337 16.26 -11.72 9.62
CA VAL A 337 15.52 -11.79 8.35
C VAL A 337 14.76 -10.49 8.16
N ILE A 338 15.05 -9.77 7.09
CA ILE A 338 14.32 -8.57 6.67
C ILE A 338 13.29 -9.01 5.64
N ASP A 339 12.03 -9.05 6.04
CA ASP A 339 10.88 -9.40 5.20
C ASP A 339 10.40 -8.16 4.43
N ASP A 340 10.73 -8.08 3.15
CA ASP A 340 10.28 -7.04 2.20
C ASP A 340 9.56 -7.67 0.99
N THR A 341 8.74 -8.67 1.26
CA THR A 341 8.17 -9.59 0.27
C THR A 341 6.88 -9.12 -0.39
N TYR A 342 6.34 -7.94 -0.01
CA TYR A 342 5.03 -7.50 -0.51
C TYR A 342 5.03 -7.25 -2.02
N ASN A 343 6.02 -6.51 -2.54
CA ASN A 343 6.20 -6.23 -3.98
C ASN A 343 7.64 -5.81 -4.28
N ALA A 344 8.03 -5.77 -5.55
CA ALA A 344 9.34 -5.32 -6.01
C ALA A 344 9.24 -4.56 -7.33
N ASN A 345 9.95 -3.44 -7.41
CA ASN A 345 10.31 -2.72 -8.61
C ASN A 345 11.80 -2.31 -8.50
N PRO A 346 12.45 -1.81 -9.57
CA PRO A 346 13.89 -1.53 -9.54
C PRO A 346 14.31 -0.57 -8.42
N ASP A 347 13.57 0.51 -8.20
CA ASP A 347 13.94 1.53 -7.20
C ASP A 347 13.70 1.05 -5.77
N SER A 348 12.61 0.33 -5.52
CA SER A 348 12.37 -0.28 -4.21
C SER A 348 13.38 -1.40 -3.88
N MET A 349 13.87 -2.12 -4.90
CA MET A 349 14.92 -3.14 -4.72
C MET A 349 16.25 -2.47 -4.34
N ARG A 350 16.63 -1.37 -5.01
CA ARG A 350 17.83 -0.59 -4.65
C ARG A 350 17.76 -0.08 -3.22
N ALA A 351 16.63 0.53 -2.84
CA ALA A 351 16.43 1.03 -1.47
C ALA A 351 16.55 -0.09 -0.41
N ALA A 352 16.03 -1.28 -0.69
CA ALA A 352 16.14 -2.44 0.18
C ALA A 352 17.59 -2.98 0.26
N ILE A 353 18.32 -2.99 -0.86
CA ILE A 353 19.74 -3.35 -0.91
C ILE A 353 20.56 -2.35 -0.08
N ASP A 354 20.28 -1.06 -0.11
CA ASP A 354 20.98 -0.07 0.72
C ASP A 354 20.76 -0.32 2.21
N VAL A 355 19.55 -0.72 2.61
CA VAL A 355 19.28 -1.15 3.99
C VAL A 355 20.08 -2.39 4.35
N LEU A 356 20.18 -3.39 3.47
CA LEU A 356 20.97 -4.58 3.70
C LEU A 356 22.47 -4.24 3.78
N ALA A 357 22.98 -3.38 2.89
CA ALA A 357 24.37 -2.95 2.85
C ALA A 357 24.82 -2.22 4.12
N SER A 358 23.88 -1.57 4.85
CA SER A 358 24.17 -0.94 6.15
C SER A 358 24.31 -1.94 7.30
N ARG A 359 24.11 -3.24 7.08
CA ARG A 359 24.24 -4.29 8.09
C ARG A 359 25.64 -4.87 8.10
N GLU A 360 25.97 -5.56 9.21
CA GLU A 360 27.21 -6.32 9.30
C GLU A 360 27.17 -7.56 8.36
N SER A 361 28.34 -7.96 7.86
CA SER A 361 28.50 -9.19 7.07
C SER A 361 28.33 -10.45 7.98
N PRO A 362 27.74 -11.55 7.48
CA PRO A 362 27.30 -11.81 6.11
C PRO A 362 25.95 -11.16 5.75
N ARG A 363 25.90 -10.51 4.59
CA ARG A 363 24.71 -9.88 4.00
C ARG A 363 24.24 -10.70 2.81
N VAL A 364 23.03 -11.21 2.89
CA VAL A 364 22.48 -12.14 1.90
C VAL A 364 21.22 -11.54 1.28
N LEU A 365 21.24 -11.30 -0.02
CA LEU A 365 20.05 -10.92 -0.78
C LEU A 365 19.35 -12.17 -1.32
N VAL A 366 18.08 -12.33 -0.99
CA VAL A 366 17.20 -13.36 -1.53
C VAL A 366 16.13 -12.66 -2.38
N MET A 367 16.20 -12.80 -3.71
CA MET A 367 15.29 -12.08 -4.59
C MET A 367 14.43 -12.99 -5.46
N GLY A 368 13.19 -12.58 -5.69
CA GLY A 368 12.34 -13.06 -6.76
C GLY A 368 12.30 -12.09 -7.93
N ASP A 369 11.61 -12.47 -9.01
CA ASP A 369 11.44 -11.63 -10.17
C ASP A 369 10.72 -10.31 -9.81
N MET A 370 11.08 -9.25 -10.52
CA MET A 370 10.33 -7.99 -10.57
C MET A 370 9.33 -8.07 -11.73
N GLY A 371 8.04 -7.84 -11.44
CA GLY A 371 6.96 -7.81 -12.42
C GLY A 371 6.64 -6.40 -12.89
N GLU A 372 5.79 -6.30 -13.92
CA GLU A 372 5.29 -5.04 -14.49
C GLU A 372 6.40 -4.09 -14.99
N VAL A 373 7.52 -4.67 -15.42
CA VAL A 373 8.74 -3.98 -15.84
C VAL A 373 8.83 -3.85 -17.38
N GLY A 374 7.87 -4.43 -18.11
CA GLY A 374 7.82 -4.41 -19.57
C GLY A 374 9.06 -5.01 -20.22
N ASP A 375 9.37 -4.57 -21.43
CA ASP A 375 10.51 -5.07 -22.24
C ASP A 375 11.88 -4.79 -21.58
N ASN A 376 11.97 -3.87 -20.65
CA ASN A 376 13.17 -3.55 -19.90
C ASN A 376 13.46 -4.53 -18.74
N GLY A 377 12.60 -5.52 -18.51
CA GLY A 377 12.76 -6.50 -17.44
C GLY A 377 14.17 -7.08 -17.30
N PRO A 378 14.77 -7.65 -18.37
CA PRO A 378 16.12 -8.17 -18.31
C PRO A 378 17.19 -7.14 -17.92
N ALA A 379 17.06 -5.90 -18.41
CA ALA A 379 18.00 -4.82 -18.08
C ALA A 379 17.90 -4.41 -16.61
N PHE A 380 16.68 -4.30 -16.07
CA PHE A 380 16.46 -3.98 -14.67
C PHE A 380 16.96 -5.08 -13.73
N HIS A 381 16.77 -6.35 -14.07
CA HIS A 381 17.32 -7.44 -13.26
C HIS A 381 18.86 -7.43 -13.26
N ARG A 382 19.51 -7.18 -14.41
CA ARG A 382 20.98 -7.00 -14.48
C ARG A 382 21.43 -5.81 -13.64
N GLU A 383 20.73 -4.68 -13.70
CA GLU A 383 21.01 -3.51 -12.87
C GLU A 383 21.04 -3.88 -11.38
N ILE A 384 20.00 -4.61 -10.91
CA ILE A 384 19.89 -4.99 -9.49
C ILE A 384 21.02 -5.95 -9.09
N GLY A 385 21.36 -6.93 -9.92
CA GLY A 385 22.47 -7.84 -9.64
C GLY A 385 23.81 -7.11 -9.54
N ALA A 386 24.10 -6.20 -10.49
CA ALA A 386 25.30 -5.38 -10.47
C ALA A 386 25.33 -4.44 -9.25
N TYR A 387 24.19 -3.79 -8.94
CA TYR A 387 24.08 -2.92 -7.78
C TYR A 387 24.30 -3.65 -6.45
N ALA A 388 23.72 -4.84 -6.28
CA ALA A 388 23.96 -5.65 -5.10
C ALA A 388 25.46 -5.98 -4.92
N LYS A 389 26.16 -6.29 -6.02
CA LYS A 389 27.61 -6.52 -6.00
C LYS A 389 28.39 -5.27 -5.62
N GLU A 390 28.07 -4.13 -6.24
CA GLU A 390 28.67 -2.83 -5.95
C GLU A 390 28.52 -2.43 -4.48
N ARG A 391 27.32 -2.66 -3.91
CA ARG A 391 27.01 -2.35 -2.50
C ARG A 391 27.62 -3.35 -1.51
N GLY A 392 28.42 -4.32 -1.99
CA GLY A 392 29.14 -5.27 -1.15
C GLY A 392 28.23 -6.29 -0.47
N ILE A 393 27.11 -6.66 -1.08
CA ILE A 393 26.32 -7.81 -0.62
C ILE A 393 27.16 -9.07 -0.81
N ASP A 394 27.19 -9.95 0.20
CA ASP A 394 28.12 -11.08 0.24
C ASP A 394 27.65 -12.27 -0.62
N ALA A 395 26.32 -12.47 -0.72
CA ALA A 395 25.73 -13.51 -1.56
C ALA A 395 24.35 -13.11 -2.11
N LEU A 396 24.05 -13.58 -3.32
CA LEU A 396 22.76 -13.42 -3.98
C LEU A 396 22.13 -14.80 -4.23
N TYR A 397 20.91 -15.01 -3.71
CA TYR A 397 20.06 -16.14 -4.03
C TYR A 397 18.84 -15.64 -4.80
N ALA A 398 18.60 -16.18 -5.98
CA ALA A 398 17.53 -15.71 -6.84
C ALA A 398 16.63 -16.84 -7.33
N MET A 399 15.33 -16.57 -7.42
CA MET A 399 14.30 -17.47 -7.92
C MET A 399 13.41 -16.75 -8.92
N GLY A 400 13.10 -17.42 -10.02
CA GLY A 400 12.32 -16.87 -11.14
C GLY A 400 13.15 -16.72 -12.40
N ASP A 401 12.49 -16.70 -13.57
CA ASP A 401 13.22 -16.74 -14.85
C ASP A 401 13.98 -15.45 -15.14
N ALA A 402 13.38 -14.28 -14.82
CA ALA A 402 14.02 -13.00 -15.04
C ALA A 402 15.19 -12.73 -14.08
N SER A 403 15.16 -13.31 -12.88
CA SER A 403 16.23 -13.18 -11.87
C SER A 403 17.55 -13.86 -12.27
N ARG A 404 17.57 -14.70 -13.33
CA ARG A 404 18.81 -15.22 -13.94
C ARG A 404 19.73 -14.11 -14.42
N ASP A 405 19.14 -13.05 -14.97
CA ASP A 405 19.90 -11.88 -15.42
C ASP A 405 20.58 -11.16 -14.24
N ALA A 406 19.94 -11.09 -13.08
CA ALA A 406 20.55 -10.54 -11.87
C ALA A 406 21.73 -11.39 -11.39
N CYS A 407 21.59 -12.73 -11.38
CA CYS A 407 22.69 -13.63 -11.03
C CYS A 407 23.87 -13.49 -11.99
N THR A 408 23.62 -13.37 -13.29
CA THR A 408 24.64 -13.18 -14.31
C THR A 408 25.44 -11.88 -14.08
N ALA A 409 24.74 -10.79 -13.77
CA ALA A 409 25.37 -9.49 -13.54
C ALA A 409 26.09 -9.41 -12.18
N TYR A 410 25.61 -10.11 -11.16
CA TYR A 410 26.27 -10.20 -9.87
C TYR A 410 27.57 -11.02 -9.94
N GLY A 411 27.58 -12.10 -10.72
CA GLY A 411 28.74 -12.98 -10.91
C GLY A 411 28.99 -13.94 -9.75
N ALA A 412 30.26 -14.09 -9.34
CA ALA A 412 30.63 -15.03 -8.30
C ALA A 412 29.94 -14.75 -6.96
N GLY A 413 29.31 -15.78 -6.37
CA GLY A 413 28.49 -15.69 -5.16
C GLY A 413 26.99 -15.55 -5.45
N ALA A 414 26.56 -15.59 -6.72
CA ALA A 414 25.17 -15.68 -7.10
C ALA A 414 24.73 -17.12 -7.32
N HIS A 415 23.52 -17.44 -6.84
CA HIS A 415 22.90 -18.75 -6.93
C HIS A 415 21.48 -18.62 -7.46
N HIS A 416 21.20 -19.17 -8.64
CA HIS A 416 19.85 -19.27 -9.17
C HIS A 416 19.24 -20.63 -8.82
N VAL A 417 18.04 -20.64 -8.29
CA VAL A 417 17.33 -21.85 -7.84
C VAL A 417 15.96 -21.97 -8.47
N ALA A 418 15.44 -23.21 -8.54
CA ALA A 418 14.18 -23.48 -9.21
C ALA A 418 12.94 -23.13 -8.37
N ASP A 419 13.02 -23.33 -7.05
CA ASP A 419 11.89 -23.21 -6.15
C ASP A 419 12.31 -22.86 -4.71
N VAL A 420 11.32 -22.60 -3.85
CA VAL A 420 11.52 -22.23 -2.44
C VAL A 420 12.26 -23.33 -1.66
N GLY A 421 11.97 -24.61 -1.92
CA GLY A 421 12.62 -25.73 -1.22
C GLY A 421 14.11 -25.79 -1.52
N ALA A 422 14.48 -25.69 -2.80
CA ALA A 422 15.87 -25.62 -3.23
C ALA A 422 16.60 -24.39 -2.68
N LEU A 423 15.92 -23.23 -2.65
CA LEU A 423 16.47 -22.00 -2.10
C LEU A 423 16.79 -22.15 -0.61
N VAL A 424 15.83 -22.62 0.18
CA VAL A 424 16.00 -22.84 1.62
C VAL A 424 17.09 -23.87 1.92
N ALA A 425 17.16 -24.96 1.15
CA ALA A 425 18.21 -25.97 1.31
C ALA A 425 19.61 -25.40 1.04
N GLN A 426 19.78 -24.57 0.01
CA GLN A 426 21.07 -23.94 -0.30
C GLN A 426 21.46 -22.91 0.77
N LEU A 427 20.52 -22.11 1.27
CA LEU A 427 20.78 -21.18 2.38
C LEU A 427 21.26 -21.92 3.65
N GLN A 428 20.66 -23.06 3.97
CA GLN A 428 21.11 -23.91 5.08
C GLN A 428 22.52 -24.48 4.87
N GLN A 429 22.80 -24.95 3.64
CA GLN A 429 24.12 -25.52 3.30
C GLN A 429 25.24 -24.48 3.32
N ALA A 430 24.93 -23.22 2.99
CA ALA A 430 25.89 -22.12 2.97
C ALA A 430 26.47 -21.80 4.36
N GLY A 431 25.73 -22.11 5.45
CA GLY A 431 26.22 -21.99 6.82
C GLY A 431 26.54 -20.55 7.26
N PHE A 432 25.77 -19.57 6.86
CA PHE A 432 25.99 -18.14 7.20
C PHE A 432 25.96 -17.86 8.71
N GLY A 433 25.25 -18.66 9.51
CA GLY A 433 25.18 -18.52 10.96
C GLY A 433 24.29 -17.41 11.47
N ALA A 434 24.26 -17.25 12.80
CA ALA A 434 23.38 -16.30 13.49
C ALA A 434 23.72 -14.82 13.25
N ALA A 435 24.95 -14.50 12.83
CA ALA A 435 25.38 -13.14 12.53
C ALA A 435 24.83 -12.60 11.20
N ALA A 436 24.32 -13.49 10.34
CA ALA A 436 23.88 -13.09 9.00
C ALA A 436 22.63 -12.21 9.03
N THR A 437 22.53 -11.34 8.05
CA THR A 437 21.29 -10.63 7.69
C THR A 437 20.83 -11.08 6.30
N LEU A 438 19.61 -11.62 6.24
CA LEU A 438 18.93 -12.01 5.01
C LEU A 438 17.87 -10.96 4.66
N LEU A 439 17.92 -10.39 3.45
CA LEU A 439 16.83 -9.58 2.91
C LEU A 439 16.07 -10.42 1.89
N VAL A 440 14.75 -10.58 2.07
CA VAL A 440 13.90 -11.35 1.16
C VAL A 440 12.93 -10.40 0.45
N LYS A 441 12.99 -10.32 -0.90
CA LYS A 441 12.16 -9.42 -1.69
C LYS A 441 11.84 -9.99 -3.07
N GLY A 442 10.64 -9.65 -3.59
CA GLY A 442 10.18 -10.02 -4.94
C GLY A 442 8.79 -9.48 -5.20
N SER A 443 8.37 -9.48 -6.45
CA SER A 443 7.02 -9.05 -6.83
C SER A 443 5.94 -9.95 -6.23
N ARG A 444 4.74 -9.42 -6.10
CA ARG A 444 3.63 -10.09 -5.40
C ARG A 444 3.32 -11.50 -5.91
N PHE A 445 3.41 -11.72 -7.22
CA PHE A 445 3.14 -13.05 -7.82
C PHE A 445 4.19 -14.11 -7.44
N MET A 446 5.42 -13.70 -7.07
CA MET A 446 6.48 -14.61 -6.63
C MET A 446 6.21 -15.19 -5.23
N GLN A 447 5.37 -14.56 -4.42
CA GLN A 447 5.02 -14.99 -3.08
C GLN A 447 6.24 -15.31 -2.21
N MET A 448 7.22 -14.39 -2.19
CA MET A 448 8.49 -14.58 -1.50
C MET A 448 8.32 -14.68 0.03
N GLU A 449 7.18 -14.33 0.60
CA GLU A 449 6.83 -14.61 2.00
C GLU A 449 6.96 -16.09 2.36
N ARG A 450 6.80 -17.02 1.40
CA ARG A 450 7.02 -18.45 1.63
C ARG A 450 8.45 -18.80 2.04
N VAL A 451 9.44 -18.04 1.54
CA VAL A 451 10.84 -18.18 1.97
C VAL A 451 11.00 -17.68 3.40
N VAL A 452 10.43 -16.50 3.70
CA VAL A 452 10.45 -15.93 5.07
C VAL A 452 9.82 -16.90 6.06
N ASP A 453 8.63 -17.41 5.74
CA ASP A 453 7.92 -18.36 6.60
C ASP A 453 8.74 -19.65 6.83
N ALA A 454 9.38 -20.17 5.78
CA ALA A 454 10.20 -21.37 5.88
C ALA A 454 11.44 -21.17 6.77
N VAL A 455 12.10 -20.00 6.71
CA VAL A 455 13.33 -19.76 7.51
C VAL A 455 13.03 -19.27 8.93
N THR A 456 11.84 -18.71 9.18
CA THR A 456 11.47 -18.18 10.52
C THR A 456 10.60 -19.12 11.34
N SER A 457 10.00 -20.16 10.70
CA SER A 457 9.23 -21.17 11.44
C SER A 457 10.15 -22.14 12.18
N PRO A 458 9.90 -22.44 13.45
CA PRO A 458 10.63 -23.51 14.14
C PRO A 458 10.38 -24.82 13.38
N GLN A 459 11.44 -25.59 13.12
CA GLN A 459 11.25 -26.98 12.65
C GLN A 459 10.42 -27.74 13.70
N PRO A 460 9.39 -28.51 13.31
CA PRO A 460 8.80 -29.48 14.22
C PRO A 460 9.96 -30.39 14.65
N ASN A 461 10.25 -30.40 15.96
CA ASN A 461 11.21 -31.35 16.54
C ASN A 461 10.92 -32.72 15.93
N ALA A 462 11.89 -33.34 15.29
CA ALA A 462 11.85 -34.75 14.99
C ALA A 462 11.71 -35.44 16.37
N ALA A 463 10.43 -35.61 16.78
CA ALA A 463 10.10 -36.28 18.02
C ALA A 463 10.74 -37.64 17.99
N GLY A 464 11.57 -37.89 18.98
CA GLY A 464 12.40 -39.05 19.12
C GLY A 464 11.73 -40.35 18.72
N SER A 465 12.41 -41.10 17.88
CA SER A 465 12.26 -42.53 17.82
C SER A 465 12.57 -43.07 19.22
N THR A 466 11.51 -43.32 19.99
CA THR A 466 11.63 -44.13 21.21
C THR A 466 12.14 -45.51 20.77
N PRO A 467 13.27 -46.00 21.29
CA PRO A 467 13.68 -47.36 20.99
C PRO A 467 12.64 -48.30 21.64
N ALA A 468 12.08 -49.18 20.80
CA ALA A 468 11.28 -50.29 21.29
C ALA A 468 12.14 -51.09 22.30
N ALA A 469 11.73 -51.11 23.57
CA ALA A 469 12.26 -52.04 24.58
C ALA A 469 11.75 -53.43 24.26
N HIS A 470 12.70 -54.35 24.21
CA HIS A 470 12.49 -55.78 24.11
C HIS A 470 11.73 -56.36 25.34
#